data_7ca80dde1bf8fd506b5903562bc7bf6d
#
_entry.id   7ca80dde1bf8fd506b5903562bc7bf6d
#
_cell.length_a   1.000
_cell.length_b   1.000
_cell.length_c   1.000
_cell.angle_alpha   90.00
_cell.angle_beta   90.00
_cell.angle_gamma   90.00
#
_symmetry.space_group_name_H-M   'P 1'
#
loop_
_entity.id
_entity.type
_entity.pdbx_description
1 polymer ?
#
loop_
_entity_poly.entity_id
_entity_poly.type
_entity_poly.pdbx_seq_one_letter_code
_entity_poly.pdbx_strand_id
1 'polypeptide(L)'
;MSDPSWDAYFIPGTHAMRNKFTRGGRFPDGIPSMVAVGALEEHWARLRLIELVRSPLLGHFDYEHMKAIHRHIFQDTFAWAGQERSAPMGGPMIKFGPDVSAFPDFDPRDYSVPHEYAPAGRQLTEAATHEYALLQEADYLRGLALSEFVDNLALR
;
A
#
# COMPACT_ATOMS: atom_id res chain seq x y z
N MET A 1 19.19 1.83 13.11
CA MET A 1 18.90 3.29 13.07
C MET A 1 17.78 3.47 12.07
N SER A 2 16.65 4.08 12.50
CA SER A 2 15.57 4.42 11.56
C SER A 2 16.07 5.45 10.54
N ASP A 3 15.60 5.36 9.29
CA ASP A 3 15.86 6.36 8.27
C ASP A 3 15.04 7.62 8.61
N PRO A 4 15.65 8.78 8.87
CA PRO A 4 14.92 10.00 9.23
C PRO A 4 13.89 10.44 8.17
N SER A 5 14.10 10.07 6.90
CA SER A 5 13.14 10.32 5.83
C SER A 5 11.89 9.47 5.96
N TRP A 6 12.00 8.27 6.53
CA TRP A 6 10.87 7.40 6.85
C TRP A 6 10.07 7.95 8.03
N ASP A 7 10.75 8.43 9.07
CA ASP A 7 10.10 9.02 10.25
C ASP A 7 9.24 10.25 9.88
N ALA A 8 9.58 10.94 8.78
CA ALA A 8 8.80 12.08 8.29
C ALA A 8 7.38 11.71 7.81
N TYR A 9 7.10 10.44 7.52
CA TYR A 9 5.75 9.98 7.18
C TYR A 9 4.81 9.89 8.37
N PHE A 10 5.36 9.87 9.60
CA PHE A 10 4.57 9.65 10.80
C PHE A 10 4.33 10.94 11.59
N ILE A 11 3.27 10.91 12.39
CA ILE A 11 3.04 11.93 13.41
C ILE A 11 4.07 11.71 14.52
N PRO A 12 4.86 12.70 14.93
CA PRO A 12 5.92 12.55 15.91
C PRO A 12 5.45 11.86 17.19
N GLY A 13 6.18 10.82 17.60
CA GLY A 13 5.87 10.03 18.80
C GLY A 13 4.72 9.05 18.66
N THR A 14 4.24 8.80 17.43
CA THR A 14 3.17 7.83 17.14
C THR A 14 3.55 6.91 15.99
N HIS A 15 2.75 5.84 15.79
CA HIS A 15 2.82 4.98 14.60
C HIS A 15 1.78 5.36 13.53
N ALA A 16 1.07 6.49 13.71
CA ALA A 16 0.09 6.98 12.75
C ALA A 16 0.75 7.77 11.63
N MET A 17 0.40 7.47 10.38
CA MET A 17 0.84 8.25 9.24
C MET A 17 0.22 9.65 9.26
N ARG A 18 0.99 10.64 8.79
CA ARG A 18 0.48 12.00 8.57
C ARG A 18 -0.60 11.95 7.50
N ASN A 19 -1.72 12.57 7.79
CA ASN A 19 -2.87 12.66 6.90
C ASN A 19 -3.47 14.07 6.88
N LYS A 20 -4.47 14.31 6.05
CA LYS A 20 -5.13 15.62 5.91
C LYS A 20 -5.95 16.02 7.13
N PHE A 21 -6.27 15.08 8.03
CA PHE A 21 -7.00 15.32 9.27
C PHE A 21 -6.08 15.78 10.39
N THR A 22 -4.75 15.69 10.22
CA THR A 22 -3.74 16.11 11.18
C THR A 22 -3.04 17.38 10.69
N ARG A 23 -3.28 18.52 11.34
CA ARG A 23 -2.65 19.80 10.98
C ARG A 23 -1.19 19.84 11.45
N GLY A 24 -0.26 20.15 10.53
CA GLY A 24 1.16 20.28 10.84
C GLY A 24 1.77 19.02 11.51
N GLY A 25 1.21 17.84 11.25
CA GLY A 25 1.62 16.58 11.87
C GLY A 25 1.19 16.43 13.34
N ARG A 26 0.15 17.16 13.76
CA ARG A 26 -0.51 17.00 15.06
C ARG A 26 -1.96 16.63 14.85
N PHE A 27 -2.54 15.91 15.82
CA PHE A 27 -3.98 15.71 15.82
C PHE A 27 -4.67 17.07 15.90
N PRO A 28 -5.68 17.35 15.06
CA PRO A 28 -6.45 18.59 15.18
C PRO A 28 -7.14 18.63 16.54
N ASP A 29 -7.34 19.83 17.05
CA ASP A 29 -8.18 20.04 18.23
C ASP A 29 -9.54 19.39 17.99
N GLY A 30 -9.94 18.47 18.86
CA GLY A 30 -11.19 17.72 18.78
C GLY A 30 -11.10 16.29 18.16
N ILE A 31 -9.94 15.85 17.65
CA ILE A 31 -9.72 14.42 17.32
C ILE A 31 -8.79 13.82 18.40
N PRO A 32 -9.34 13.17 19.42
CA PRO A 32 -8.60 12.85 20.63
C PRO A 32 -7.73 11.59 20.55
N SER A 33 -7.81 10.79 19.45
CA SER A 33 -7.14 9.51 19.44
C SER A 33 -6.82 8.99 18.03
N MET A 34 -5.84 8.09 17.94
CA MET A 34 -5.54 7.31 16.72
C MET A 34 -6.74 6.50 16.23
N VAL A 35 -7.62 6.06 17.13
CA VAL A 35 -8.84 5.32 16.79
C VAL A 35 -9.80 6.20 15.99
N ALA A 36 -10.00 7.45 16.38
CA ALA A 36 -10.86 8.38 15.64
C ALA A 36 -10.29 8.73 14.27
N VAL A 37 -8.96 8.89 14.16
CA VAL A 37 -8.29 9.13 12.88
C VAL A 37 -8.43 7.91 11.98
N GLY A 38 -8.20 6.70 12.48
CA GLY A 38 -8.37 5.45 11.73
C GLY A 38 -9.81 5.25 11.22
N ALA A 39 -10.81 5.60 12.04
CA ALA A 39 -12.21 5.54 11.62
C ALA A 39 -12.53 6.51 10.48
N LEU A 40 -11.93 7.72 10.48
CA LEU A 40 -12.08 8.68 9.38
C LEU A 40 -11.39 8.19 8.11
N GLU A 41 -10.20 7.63 8.22
CA GLU A 41 -9.45 7.05 7.10
C GLU A 41 -10.25 5.90 6.44
N GLU A 42 -10.77 4.99 7.25
CA GLU A 42 -11.61 3.88 6.78
C GLU A 42 -12.89 4.40 6.11
N HIS A 43 -13.56 5.38 6.71
CA HIS A 43 -14.79 5.96 6.18
C HIS A 43 -14.59 6.50 4.75
N TRP A 44 -13.58 7.33 4.55
CA TRP A 44 -13.29 7.93 3.25
C TRP A 44 -12.84 6.89 2.23
N ALA A 45 -11.95 5.97 2.62
CA ALA A 45 -11.52 4.90 1.73
C ALA A 45 -12.71 4.03 1.27
N ARG A 46 -13.62 3.69 2.18
CA ARG A 46 -14.83 2.92 1.87
C ARG A 46 -15.74 3.64 0.87
N LEU A 47 -15.96 4.95 1.03
CA LEU A 47 -16.76 5.73 0.08
C LEU A 47 -16.14 5.70 -1.32
N ARG A 48 -14.83 5.90 -1.43
CA ARG A 48 -14.11 5.87 -2.71
C ARG A 48 -14.10 4.48 -3.35
N LEU A 49 -14.02 3.41 -2.56
CA LEU A 49 -14.17 2.04 -3.07
C LEU A 49 -15.58 1.79 -3.65
N ILE A 50 -16.63 2.29 -2.99
CA ILE A 50 -18.00 2.19 -3.51
C ILE A 50 -18.12 2.96 -4.85
N GLU A 51 -17.51 4.13 -4.97
CA GLU A 51 -17.47 4.88 -6.24
C GLU A 51 -16.78 4.07 -7.34
N LEU A 52 -15.63 3.45 -7.07
CA LEU A 52 -14.91 2.61 -8.03
C LEU A 52 -15.74 1.41 -8.50
N VAL A 53 -16.51 0.79 -7.61
CA VAL A 53 -17.43 -0.31 -7.98
C VAL A 53 -18.52 0.17 -8.94
N ARG A 54 -19.04 1.40 -8.73
CA ARG A 54 -20.11 1.97 -9.56
C ARG A 54 -19.60 2.60 -10.86
N SER A 55 -18.42 3.15 -10.83
CA SER A 55 -17.79 3.84 -11.94
C SER A 55 -16.28 3.56 -11.94
N PRO A 56 -15.87 2.39 -12.45
CA PRO A 56 -14.46 2.01 -12.50
C PRO A 56 -13.61 3.03 -13.27
N LEU A 57 -12.42 3.30 -12.78
CA LEU A 57 -11.42 4.05 -13.54
C LEU A 57 -10.98 3.23 -14.75
N LEU A 58 -11.02 3.87 -15.92
CA LEU A 58 -10.53 3.24 -17.14
C LEU A 58 -9.00 3.25 -17.15
N GLY A 59 -8.39 2.15 -17.58
CA GLY A 59 -6.94 1.99 -17.66
C GLY A 59 -6.55 0.62 -18.16
N HIS A 60 -5.24 0.38 -18.21
CA HIS A 60 -4.66 -0.83 -18.77
C HIS A 60 -4.18 -1.85 -17.74
N PHE A 61 -4.52 -1.65 -16.47
CA PHE A 61 -4.02 -2.45 -15.33
C PHE A 61 -2.48 -2.47 -15.23
N ASP A 62 -1.83 -1.41 -15.74
CA ASP A 62 -0.41 -1.15 -15.58
C ASP A 62 -0.13 -0.40 -14.26
N TYR A 63 1.14 -0.12 -14.03
CA TYR A 63 1.57 0.56 -12.80
C TYR A 63 0.96 1.96 -12.65
N GLU A 64 0.78 2.71 -13.75
CA GLU A 64 0.12 4.02 -13.73
C GLU A 64 -1.35 3.92 -13.37
N HIS A 65 -2.05 2.90 -13.89
CA HIS A 65 -3.45 2.65 -13.53
C HIS A 65 -3.58 2.28 -12.04
N MET A 66 -2.67 1.48 -11.50
CA MET A 66 -2.63 1.18 -10.07
C MET A 66 -2.44 2.46 -9.24
N LYS A 67 -1.54 3.36 -9.63
CA LYS A 67 -1.35 4.65 -8.95
C LYS A 67 -2.60 5.53 -9.04
N ALA A 68 -3.31 5.51 -10.17
CA ALA A 68 -4.57 6.23 -10.32
C ALA A 68 -5.67 5.69 -9.38
N ILE A 69 -5.80 4.36 -9.28
CA ILE A 69 -6.73 3.71 -8.33
C ILE A 69 -6.35 4.06 -6.89
N HIS A 70 -5.09 3.93 -6.51
CA HIS A 70 -4.60 4.30 -5.18
C HIS A 70 -4.89 5.78 -4.87
N ARG A 71 -4.67 6.67 -5.84
CA ARG A 71 -5.00 8.09 -5.69
C ARG A 71 -6.50 8.28 -5.44
N HIS A 72 -7.35 7.62 -6.21
CA HIS A 72 -8.80 7.72 -6.06
C HIS A 72 -9.26 7.28 -4.68
N ILE A 73 -8.73 6.16 -4.18
CA ILE A 73 -9.13 5.62 -2.86
C ILE A 73 -8.69 6.55 -1.72
N PHE A 74 -7.49 7.11 -1.78
CA PHE A 74 -6.86 7.78 -0.64
C PHE A 74 -6.73 9.29 -0.77
N GLN A 75 -7.30 9.90 -1.84
CA GLN A 75 -7.15 11.33 -2.12
C GLN A 75 -7.71 12.24 -1.01
N ASP A 76 -8.71 11.82 -0.26
CA ASP A 76 -9.29 12.61 0.81
C ASP A 76 -8.47 12.52 2.10
N THR A 77 -7.71 11.45 2.26
CA THR A 77 -6.97 11.11 3.48
C THR A 77 -5.52 11.54 3.41
N PHE A 78 -4.81 11.21 2.32
CA PHE A 78 -3.37 11.42 2.21
C PHE A 78 -3.00 12.39 1.10
N ALA A 79 -2.08 13.31 1.39
CA ALA A 79 -1.55 14.25 0.40
C ALA A 79 -0.70 13.54 -0.68
N TRP A 80 -0.11 12.40 -0.34
CA TRP A 80 0.74 11.58 -1.20
C TRP A 80 -0.04 10.49 -1.96
N ALA A 81 -1.38 10.48 -1.89
CA ALA A 81 -2.19 9.49 -2.59
C ALA A 81 -1.84 9.41 -4.10
N GLY A 82 -1.57 8.20 -4.59
CA GLY A 82 -1.15 7.95 -5.97
C GLY A 82 0.31 8.27 -6.27
N GLN A 83 1.11 8.63 -5.27
CA GLN A 83 2.55 8.85 -5.42
C GLN A 83 3.32 7.65 -4.87
N GLU A 84 4.48 7.40 -5.45
CA GLU A 84 5.43 6.46 -4.89
C GLU A 84 5.98 6.98 -3.57
N ARG A 85 6.31 6.07 -2.67
CA ARG A 85 7.02 6.46 -1.46
C ARG A 85 8.41 7.01 -1.79
N SER A 86 8.83 8.02 -1.07
CA SER A 86 10.14 8.64 -1.23
C SER A 86 11.16 8.20 -0.18
N ALA A 87 10.79 7.24 0.68
CA ALA A 87 11.64 6.68 1.72
C ALA A 87 11.27 5.20 1.99
N PRO A 88 12.17 4.39 2.57
CA PRO A 88 13.59 4.69 2.74
C PRO A 88 14.35 4.63 1.41
N MET A 89 15.40 5.43 1.26
CA MET A 89 16.22 5.48 0.05
C MET A 89 17.52 4.66 0.15
N GLY A 90 18.04 4.47 1.35
CA GLY A 90 19.35 3.86 1.60
C GLY A 90 19.35 2.33 1.66
N GLY A 91 18.22 1.67 1.47
CA GLY A 91 18.06 0.21 1.55
C GLY A 91 16.62 -0.23 1.40
N PRO A 92 16.34 -1.53 1.39
CA PRO A 92 14.99 -2.05 1.27
C PRO A 92 14.14 -1.64 2.48
N MET A 93 12.85 -1.46 2.25
CA MET A 93 11.90 -1.39 3.35
C MET A 93 11.58 -2.81 3.79
N ILE A 94 11.77 -3.10 5.07
CA ILE A 94 11.47 -4.43 5.62
C ILE A 94 10.21 -4.34 6.47
N LYS A 95 9.26 -5.23 6.19
CA LYS A 95 8.11 -5.47 7.05
C LYS A 95 8.06 -6.95 7.43
N PHE A 96 7.68 -7.24 8.64
CA PHE A 96 7.43 -8.61 9.07
C PHE A 96 5.98 -8.99 8.76
N GLY A 97 5.80 -10.18 8.27
CA GLY A 97 4.51 -10.73 7.89
C GLY A 97 4.47 -12.26 7.93
N PRO A 98 3.35 -12.88 7.55
CA PRO A 98 3.24 -14.33 7.50
C PRO A 98 4.18 -14.91 6.45
N ASP A 99 4.64 -16.14 6.69
CA ASP A 99 5.39 -16.92 5.70
C ASP A 99 4.43 -17.49 4.66
N VAL A 100 4.19 -16.71 3.59
CA VAL A 100 3.30 -17.12 2.51
C VAL A 100 3.85 -18.29 1.68
N SER A 101 5.15 -18.60 1.79
CA SER A 101 5.73 -19.78 1.14
C SER A 101 5.27 -21.08 1.78
N ALA A 102 4.76 -21.03 3.00
CA ALA A 102 4.14 -22.16 3.70
C ALA A 102 2.67 -22.41 3.32
N PHE A 103 2.13 -21.73 2.30
CA PHE A 103 0.77 -21.95 1.83
C PHE A 103 0.53 -23.42 1.43
N PRO A 104 -0.63 -24.05 1.78
CA PRO A 104 -1.83 -23.44 2.42
C PRO A 104 -1.80 -23.40 3.96
N ASP A 105 -0.78 -23.94 4.60
CA ASP A 105 -0.74 -24.16 6.06
C ASP A 105 -0.22 -22.97 6.87
N PHE A 106 0.06 -21.81 6.22
CA PHE A 106 0.52 -20.61 6.93
C PHE A 106 -0.59 -20.00 7.81
N ASP A 107 -0.21 -19.49 8.97
CA ASP A 107 -1.10 -18.70 9.81
C ASP A 107 -0.95 -17.20 9.43
N PRO A 108 -1.99 -16.54 8.89
CA PRO A 108 -1.91 -15.13 8.51
C PRO A 108 -1.71 -14.18 9.71
N ARG A 109 -1.79 -14.70 10.95
CA ARG A 109 -1.52 -13.95 12.17
C ARG A 109 -0.06 -14.09 12.62
N ASP A 110 0.71 -14.99 12.02
CA ASP A 110 2.13 -15.19 12.31
C ASP A 110 2.98 -14.25 11.43
N TYR A 111 3.45 -13.16 12.02
CA TYR A 111 4.33 -12.17 11.40
C TYR A 111 5.79 -12.52 11.68
N SER A 112 6.22 -13.70 11.29
CA SER A 112 7.52 -14.26 11.68
C SER A 112 8.63 -14.06 10.66
N VAL A 113 8.30 -13.78 9.39
CA VAL A 113 9.30 -13.63 8.33
C VAL A 113 9.42 -12.20 7.82
N PRO A 114 10.65 -11.74 7.48
CA PRO A 114 10.86 -10.45 6.88
C PRO A 114 10.48 -10.46 5.40
N HIS A 115 9.67 -9.49 4.99
CA HIS A 115 9.38 -9.19 3.59
C HIS A 115 10.14 -7.93 3.18
N GLU A 116 10.97 -8.04 2.17
CA GLU A 116 11.76 -6.94 1.63
C GLU A 116 11.06 -6.27 0.46
N TYR A 117 10.99 -4.95 0.49
CA TYR A 117 10.43 -4.14 -0.58
C TYR A 117 11.54 -3.28 -1.18
N ALA A 118 11.51 -3.08 -2.49
CA ALA A 118 12.50 -2.27 -3.20
C ALA A 118 12.72 -0.90 -2.53
N PRO A 119 13.95 -0.37 -2.49
CA PRO A 119 14.21 0.99 -2.00
C PRO A 119 13.38 2.03 -2.75
N ALA A 120 13.05 3.14 -2.10
CA ALA A 120 12.37 4.25 -2.74
C ALA A 120 13.17 4.84 -3.92
N GLY A 121 12.47 5.48 -4.86
CA GLY A 121 13.07 6.08 -6.05
C GLY A 121 13.11 5.13 -7.24
N ARG A 122 14.11 5.29 -8.11
CA ARG A 122 14.17 4.58 -9.40
C ARG A 122 14.03 3.06 -9.28
N GLN A 123 14.64 2.44 -8.28
CA GLN A 123 14.56 0.99 -8.08
C GLN A 123 13.12 0.53 -7.80
N LEU A 124 12.36 1.29 -7.01
CA LEU A 124 10.96 1.01 -6.77
C LEU A 124 10.13 1.10 -8.06
N THR A 125 10.33 2.18 -8.82
CA THR A 125 9.63 2.39 -10.10
C THR A 125 9.93 1.26 -11.09
N GLU A 126 11.20 0.89 -11.23
CA GLU A 126 11.64 -0.18 -12.13
C GLU A 126 11.06 -1.54 -11.70
N ALA A 127 11.14 -1.89 -10.41
CA ALA A 127 10.61 -3.12 -9.88
C ALA A 127 9.09 -3.21 -10.08
N ALA A 128 8.35 -2.17 -9.71
CA ALA A 128 6.90 -2.14 -9.89
C ALA A 128 6.51 -2.22 -11.37
N THR A 129 7.17 -1.49 -12.25
CA THR A 129 6.88 -1.53 -13.70
C THR A 129 7.14 -2.92 -14.26
N HIS A 130 8.21 -3.57 -13.82
CA HIS A 130 8.53 -4.94 -14.23
C HIS A 130 7.44 -5.94 -13.80
N GLU A 131 7.00 -5.90 -12.53
CA GLU A 131 5.96 -6.79 -12.02
C GLU A 131 4.62 -6.61 -12.75
N TYR A 132 4.23 -5.37 -13.06
CA TYR A 132 3.02 -5.12 -13.84
C TYR A 132 3.15 -5.59 -15.30
N ALA A 133 4.34 -5.54 -15.90
CA ALA A 133 4.58 -6.11 -17.22
C ALA A 133 4.44 -7.64 -17.20
N LEU A 134 5.00 -8.32 -16.19
CA LEU A 134 4.82 -9.77 -16.02
C LEU A 134 3.36 -10.16 -15.79
N LEU A 135 2.59 -9.36 -15.05
CA LEU A 135 1.15 -9.58 -14.90
C LEU A 135 0.41 -9.43 -16.23
N GLN A 136 0.78 -8.45 -17.04
CA GLN A 136 0.19 -8.27 -18.38
C GLN A 136 0.51 -9.44 -19.31
N GLU A 137 1.75 -9.92 -19.31
CA GLU A 137 2.17 -11.12 -20.08
C GLU A 137 1.40 -12.37 -19.66
N ALA A 138 1.06 -12.49 -18.38
CA ALA A 138 0.24 -13.56 -17.82
C ALA A 138 -1.28 -13.31 -17.95
N ASP A 139 -1.72 -12.41 -18.83
CA ASP A 139 -3.12 -11.97 -18.99
C ASP A 139 -3.79 -11.64 -17.63
N TYR A 140 -3.04 -11.00 -16.74
CA TYR A 140 -3.52 -10.61 -15.40
C TYR A 140 -4.05 -11.78 -14.57
N LEU A 141 -3.51 -12.97 -14.79
CA LEU A 141 -3.91 -14.23 -14.15
C LEU A 141 -5.39 -14.57 -14.34
N ARG A 142 -6.02 -14.09 -15.43
CA ARG A 142 -7.43 -14.36 -15.73
C ARG A 142 -7.65 -15.83 -16.06
N GLY A 143 -8.79 -16.34 -15.61
CA GLY A 143 -9.20 -17.72 -15.92
C GLY A 143 -8.47 -18.81 -15.13
N LEU A 144 -7.54 -18.45 -14.25
CA LEU A 144 -6.91 -19.41 -13.35
C LEU A 144 -7.90 -19.91 -12.29
N ALA A 145 -7.75 -21.15 -11.87
CA ALA A 145 -8.41 -21.62 -10.66
C ALA A 145 -7.90 -20.85 -9.44
N LEU A 146 -8.72 -20.76 -8.38
CA LEU A 146 -8.36 -19.95 -7.20
C LEU A 146 -7.01 -20.34 -6.59
N SER A 147 -6.70 -21.65 -6.52
CA SER A 147 -5.41 -22.15 -6.04
C SER A 147 -4.26 -21.65 -6.90
N GLU A 148 -4.34 -21.82 -8.23
CA GLU A 148 -3.33 -21.36 -9.16
C GLU A 148 -3.14 -19.84 -9.11
N PHE A 149 -4.24 -19.08 -8.96
CA PHE A 149 -4.19 -17.63 -8.80
C PHE A 149 -3.42 -17.23 -7.52
N VAL A 150 -3.72 -17.88 -6.40
CA VAL A 150 -3.05 -17.61 -5.11
C VAL A 150 -1.57 -17.97 -5.20
N ASP A 151 -1.22 -19.14 -5.75
CA ASP A 151 0.16 -19.59 -5.92
C ASP A 151 0.97 -18.59 -6.78
N ASN A 152 0.38 -18.13 -7.90
CA ASN A 152 1.05 -17.14 -8.75
C ASN A 152 1.24 -15.78 -8.09
N LEU A 153 0.33 -15.35 -7.21
CA LEU A 153 0.49 -14.12 -6.44
C LEU A 153 1.53 -14.26 -5.33
N ALA A 154 1.61 -15.42 -4.67
CA ALA A 154 2.55 -15.66 -3.58
C ALA A 154 4.01 -15.75 -4.06
N LEU A 155 4.23 -16.09 -5.33
CA LEU A 155 5.57 -16.21 -5.93
C LEU A 155 6.10 -14.90 -6.55
N ARG A 156 5.32 -13.80 -6.51
CA ARG A 156 5.68 -12.47 -7.03
C ARG A 156 5.95 -11.49 -5.90
#